data_30bedcd4d889f61a78610b489f72ce9a
#
_entry.id   30bedcd4d889f61a78610b489f72ce9a
#
_cell.length_a   1.000
_cell.length_b   1.000
_cell.length_c   1.000
_cell.angle_alpha   90.00
_cell.angle_beta   90.00
_cell.angle_gamma   90.00
#
_symmetry.space_group_name_H-M   'P 1'
#
loop_
_entity.id
_entity.type
_entity.pdbx_description
1 polymer ?
#
loop_
_entity_poly.entity_id
_entity_poly.type
_entity_poly.pdbx_seq_one_letter_code
_entity_poly.pdbx_strand_id
1 'polypeptide(L)'
;MRSTNFERLKEYILKNSIADNFYIASREWYVVKIFISDDPTQCPCGQVIYEWCHIKNRETGGQTIVGNVCVKHFLGIDMSTFFTSAKRLKKNRSKGPNKTLVSYASQYGLINEWETDFLTNVMNKRVLSDRQIACRDKISKRILVALTAQMGEQ
;
A
#
# COMPACT_ATOMS: atom_id res chain seq x y z
N MET A 1 12.48 -29.23 -11.36
CA MET A 1 11.16 -28.68 -11.06
C MET A 1 11.23 -27.17 -10.94
N ARG A 2 10.21 -26.49 -11.46
CA ARG A 2 10.12 -25.04 -11.28
C ARG A 2 9.67 -24.74 -9.86
N SER A 3 10.36 -23.80 -9.20
CA SER A 3 9.92 -23.31 -7.90
C SER A 3 8.60 -22.57 -8.05
N THR A 4 7.70 -22.73 -7.09
CA THR A 4 6.47 -21.93 -7.04
C THR A 4 6.80 -20.49 -6.66
N ASN A 5 5.86 -19.59 -6.93
CA ASN A 5 6.02 -18.19 -6.53
C ASN A 5 6.22 -18.06 -5.00
N PHE A 6 5.46 -18.84 -4.25
CA PHE A 6 5.57 -18.85 -2.79
C PHE A 6 6.94 -19.34 -2.32
N GLU A 7 7.46 -20.40 -2.95
CA GLU A 7 8.78 -20.93 -2.62
C GLU A 7 9.89 -19.91 -2.88
N ARG A 8 9.81 -19.20 -3.99
CA ARG A 8 10.77 -18.14 -4.31
C ARG A 8 10.70 -16.98 -3.31
N LEU A 9 9.49 -16.59 -2.92
CA LEU A 9 9.30 -15.57 -1.88
C LEU A 9 9.90 -16.04 -0.56
N LYS A 10 9.59 -17.24 -0.15
CA LYS A 10 10.10 -17.86 1.09
C LYS A 10 11.62 -17.89 1.13
N GLU A 11 12.23 -18.32 0.03
CA GLU A 11 13.69 -18.37 -0.09
C GLU A 11 14.29 -16.97 0.04
N TYR A 12 13.71 -15.98 -0.63
CA TYR A 12 14.18 -14.60 -0.54
C TYR A 12 14.08 -14.06 0.89
N ILE A 13 12.94 -14.26 1.54
CA ILE A 13 12.72 -13.77 2.91
C ILE A 13 13.71 -14.43 3.88
N LEU A 14 13.92 -15.74 3.78
CA LEU A 14 14.88 -16.45 4.63
C LEU A 14 16.30 -15.96 4.41
N LYS A 15 16.69 -15.78 3.16
CA LYS A 15 18.04 -15.32 2.79
C LYS A 15 18.33 -13.92 3.32
N ASN A 16 17.33 -13.08 3.47
CA ASN A 16 17.47 -11.69 3.89
C ASN A 16 16.97 -11.44 5.31
N SER A 17 16.87 -12.49 6.11
CA SER A 17 16.44 -12.41 7.50
C SER A 17 17.51 -13.07 8.39
N ILE A 18 17.43 -12.83 9.69
CA ILE A 18 18.32 -13.46 10.66
C ILE A 18 17.82 -14.87 10.98
N ALA A 19 16.51 -15.04 11.19
CA ALA A 19 15.95 -16.34 11.53
C ALA A 19 16.01 -17.29 10.32
N ASP A 20 16.21 -18.56 10.60
CA ASP A 20 16.26 -19.63 9.60
C ASP A 20 14.91 -20.34 9.42
N ASN A 21 13.91 -19.95 10.19
CA ASN A 21 12.54 -20.44 10.10
C ASN A 21 11.68 -19.37 9.48
N PHE A 22 10.89 -19.72 8.45
CA PHE A 22 10.10 -18.76 7.69
C PHE A 22 9.10 -17.99 8.56
N TYR A 23 8.42 -18.64 9.49
CA TYR A 23 7.43 -17.98 10.35
C TYR A 23 8.09 -16.94 11.27
N ILE A 24 9.25 -17.26 11.82
CA ILE A 24 10.01 -16.35 12.66
C ILE A 24 10.61 -15.24 11.81
N ALA A 25 11.20 -15.59 10.66
CA ALA A 25 11.76 -14.63 9.72
C ALA A 25 10.72 -13.60 9.25
N SER A 26 9.49 -14.04 8.99
CA SER A 26 8.41 -13.15 8.56
C SER A 26 8.13 -12.05 9.57
N ARG A 27 8.30 -12.32 10.86
CA ARG A 27 8.06 -11.33 11.92
C ARG A 27 9.12 -10.24 11.99
N GLU A 28 10.25 -10.42 11.31
CA GLU A 28 11.29 -9.40 11.21
C GLU A 28 10.89 -8.29 10.25
N TRP A 29 9.90 -8.54 9.37
CA TRP A 29 9.50 -7.63 8.31
C TRP A 29 8.22 -6.86 8.65
N TYR A 30 8.14 -5.64 8.16
CA TYR A 30 6.93 -4.81 8.30
C TYR A 30 6.74 -3.95 7.06
N VAL A 31 5.49 -3.56 6.83
CA VAL A 31 5.14 -2.68 5.71
C VAL A 31 5.48 -1.24 6.07
N VAL A 32 6.33 -0.63 5.26
CA VAL A 32 6.73 0.77 5.42
C VAL A 32 5.75 1.67 4.67
N LYS A 33 5.44 1.30 3.44
CA LYS A 33 4.64 2.14 2.56
C LYS A 33 4.04 1.31 1.44
N ILE A 34 2.92 1.79 0.91
CA ILE A 34 2.22 1.12 -0.18
C ILE A 34 2.07 2.09 -1.33
N PHE A 35 2.28 1.59 -2.55
CA PHE A 35 2.19 2.40 -3.76
C PHE A 35 1.38 1.69 -4.83
N ILE A 36 0.74 2.49 -5.68
CA ILE A 36 0.26 2.06 -6.99
C ILE A 36 1.16 2.69 -8.04
N SER A 37 1.44 1.96 -9.12
CA SER A 37 2.34 2.45 -10.16
C SER A 37 1.86 2.04 -11.53
N ASP A 38 2.11 2.90 -12.51
CA ASP A 38 1.93 2.55 -13.92
C ASP A 38 3.15 1.81 -14.46
N ASP A 39 4.28 1.92 -13.77
CA ASP A 39 5.52 1.23 -14.12
C ASP A 39 5.63 -0.05 -13.30
N PRO A 40 5.84 -1.20 -13.95
CA PRO A 40 5.94 -2.46 -13.20
C PRO A 40 7.30 -2.61 -12.52
N THR A 41 7.29 -3.38 -11.43
CA THR A 41 8.52 -3.90 -10.83
C THR A 41 8.34 -5.40 -10.62
N GLN A 42 9.41 -6.09 -10.27
CA GLN A 42 9.35 -7.53 -10.05
C GLN A 42 9.35 -7.83 -8.56
N CYS A 43 8.36 -8.59 -8.11
CA CYS A 43 8.33 -9.14 -6.76
C CYS A 43 9.39 -10.25 -6.63
N PRO A 44 10.00 -10.46 -5.45
CA PRO A 44 10.88 -11.59 -5.23
C PRO A 44 10.29 -12.96 -5.56
N CYS A 45 8.96 -13.08 -5.60
CA CYS A 45 8.28 -14.29 -6.05
C CYS A 45 8.42 -14.54 -7.55
N GLY A 46 8.88 -13.55 -8.32
CA GLY A 46 9.07 -13.63 -9.76
C GLY A 46 7.98 -12.96 -10.59
N GLN A 47 6.86 -12.57 -9.98
CA GLN A 47 5.79 -11.90 -10.71
C GLN A 47 6.06 -10.41 -10.91
N VAL A 48 5.62 -9.90 -12.06
CA VAL A 48 5.60 -8.46 -12.34
C VAL A 48 4.40 -7.85 -11.63
N ILE A 49 4.61 -6.77 -10.91
CA ILE A 49 3.58 -6.16 -10.06
C ILE A 49 3.47 -4.65 -10.32
N TYR A 50 2.25 -4.15 -10.20
CA TYR A 50 1.91 -2.72 -10.26
C TYR A 50 1.43 -2.19 -8.90
N GLU A 51 1.16 -3.09 -7.97
CA GLU A 51 0.77 -2.80 -6.59
C GLU A 51 1.96 -3.12 -5.71
N TRP A 52 2.61 -2.09 -5.17
CA TRP A 52 3.89 -2.21 -4.48
C TRP A 52 3.70 -2.10 -2.97
N CYS A 53 4.06 -3.16 -2.25
CA CYS A 53 4.17 -3.11 -0.80
C CYS A 53 5.66 -3.02 -0.46
N HIS A 54 6.11 -1.85 -0.04
CA HIS A 54 7.49 -1.64 0.40
C HIS A 54 7.62 -2.18 1.82
N ILE A 55 8.46 -3.18 1.99
CA ILE A 55 8.69 -3.83 3.29
C ILE A 55 10.14 -3.65 3.71
N LYS A 56 10.34 -3.64 5.03
CA LYS A 56 11.65 -3.48 5.62
C LYS A 56 11.83 -4.50 6.74
N ASN A 57 13.05 -5.06 6.84
CA ASN A 57 13.43 -5.95 7.93
C ASN A 57 13.97 -5.10 9.08
N ARG A 58 13.37 -5.21 10.26
CA ARG A 58 13.77 -4.41 11.43
C ARG A 58 15.09 -4.88 12.05
N GLU A 59 15.50 -6.12 11.78
CA GLU A 59 16.73 -6.68 12.33
C GLU A 59 17.94 -6.42 11.42
N THR A 60 17.76 -6.60 10.10
CA THR A 60 18.87 -6.48 9.13
C THR A 60 18.93 -5.13 8.44
N GLY A 61 17.83 -4.36 8.47
CA GLY A 61 17.68 -3.13 7.71
C GLY A 61 17.42 -3.34 6.22
N GLY A 62 17.33 -4.57 5.76
CA GLY A 62 17.05 -4.91 4.37
C GLY A 62 15.67 -4.42 3.94
N GLN A 63 15.55 -4.05 2.67
CA GLN A 63 14.30 -3.52 2.10
C GLN A 63 14.03 -4.18 0.77
N THR A 64 12.76 -4.37 0.46
CA THR A 64 12.34 -4.85 -0.85
C THR A 64 10.89 -4.46 -1.11
N ILE A 65 10.42 -4.76 -2.32
CA ILE A 65 9.04 -4.52 -2.73
C ILE A 65 8.42 -5.86 -3.07
N VAL A 66 7.28 -6.14 -2.46
CA VAL A 66 6.50 -7.35 -2.73
C VAL A 66 5.11 -6.98 -3.22
N GLY A 67 4.46 -7.90 -3.90
CA GLY A 67 3.09 -7.71 -4.39
C GLY A 67 2.05 -7.91 -3.30
N ASN A 68 0.82 -7.54 -3.61
CA ASN A 68 -0.33 -7.67 -2.73
C ASN A 68 -0.55 -9.12 -2.26
N VAL A 69 -0.44 -10.09 -3.16
CA VAL A 69 -0.63 -11.51 -2.81
C VAL A 69 0.47 -12.00 -1.88
N CYS A 70 1.72 -11.63 -2.17
CA CYS A 70 2.85 -12.05 -1.36
C CYS A 70 2.81 -11.47 0.06
N VAL A 71 2.45 -10.19 0.21
CA VAL A 71 2.36 -9.58 1.54
C VAL A 71 1.30 -10.27 2.39
N LYS A 72 0.21 -10.71 1.78
CA LYS A 72 -0.83 -11.47 2.45
C LYS A 72 -0.28 -12.83 2.95
N HIS A 73 0.49 -13.49 2.11
CA HIS A 73 1.03 -14.83 2.44
C HIS A 73 1.97 -14.83 3.63
N PHE A 74 2.85 -13.83 3.75
CA PHE A 74 3.84 -13.90 4.83
C PHE A 74 3.57 -12.95 6.00
N LEU A 75 2.83 -11.85 5.79
CA LEU A 75 2.46 -10.94 6.88
C LEU A 75 1.01 -11.10 7.32
N GLY A 76 0.20 -11.84 6.56
CA GLY A 76 -1.20 -12.05 6.87
C GLY A 76 -2.07 -10.81 6.66
N ILE A 77 -1.55 -9.79 5.98
CA ILE A 77 -2.25 -8.54 5.75
C ILE A 77 -2.87 -8.56 4.36
N ASP A 78 -4.21 -8.47 4.29
CA ASP A 78 -4.91 -8.39 3.02
C ASP A 78 -5.08 -6.93 2.62
N MET A 79 -4.30 -6.50 1.63
CA MET A 79 -4.30 -5.14 1.12
C MET A 79 -5.16 -4.96 -0.14
N SER A 80 -5.90 -6.00 -0.56
CA SER A 80 -6.67 -5.95 -1.81
C SER A 80 -7.72 -4.84 -1.80
N THR A 81 -8.44 -4.65 -0.70
CA THR A 81 -9.42 -3.57 -0.56
C THR A 81 -8.75 -2.20 -0.68
N PHE A 82 -7.60 -2.03 -0.06
CA PHE A 82 -6.82 -0.81 -0.15
C PHE A 82 -6.43 -0.50 -1.59
N PHE A 83 -5.84 -1.45 -2.30
CA PHE A 83 -5.41 -1.25 -3.69
C PHE A 83 -6.59 -0.96 -4.61
N THR A 84 -7.71 -1.66 -4.42
CA THR A 84 -8.94 -1.39 -5.18
C THR A 84 -9.40 0.05 -4.96
N SER A 85 -9.39 0.50 -3.70
CA SER A 85 -9.79 1.86 -3.33
C SER A 85 -8.87 2.92 -3.92
N ALA A 86 -7.57 2.68 -3.88
CA ALA A 86 -6.57 3.60 -4.44
C ALA A 86 -6.71 3.72 -5.95
N LYS A 87 -6.88 2.60 -6.65
CA LYS A 87 -7.09 2.58 -8.11
C LYS A 87 -8.37 3.28 -8.51
N ARG A 88 -9.45 3.08 -7.72
CA ARG A 88 -10.73 3.74 -7.95
C ARG A 88 -10.61 5.25 -7.81
N LEU A 89 -9.91 5.71 -6.79
CA LEU A 89 -9.68 7.14 -6.58
C LEU A 89 -8.84 7.72 -7.73
N LYS A 90 -7.82 7.01 -8.16
CA LYS A 90 -6.99 7.42 -9.30
C LYS A 90 -7.80 7.56 -10.57
N LYS A 91 -8.73 6.64 -10.80
CA LYS A 91 -9.59 6.64 -11.99
C LYS A 91 -10.65 7.74 -11.94
N ASN A 92 -11.22 8.00 -10.75
CA ASN A 92 -12.27 9.01 -10.59
C ASN A 92 -12.11 9.72 -9.24
N ARG A 93 -11.30 10.78 -9.24
CA ARG A 93 -11.01 11.58 -8.04
C ARG A 93 -12.25 12.30 -7.50
N SER A 94 -13.24 12.57 -8.35
CA SER A 94 -14.44 13.30 -7.94
C SER A 94 -15.28 12.55 -6.89
N LYS A 95 -15.12 11.24 -6.78
CA LYS A 95 -15.85 10.45 -5.77
C LYS A 95 -15.23 10.52 -4.37
N GLY A 96 -14.01 11.00 -4.27
CA GLY A 96 -13.30 11.06 -3.01
C GLY A 96 -12.84 9.69 -2.51
N PRO A 97 -12.01 9.66 -1.46
CA PRO A 97 -11.51 8.41 -0.88
C PRO A 97 -12.59 7.74 -0.03
N ASN A 98 -12.61 6.40 -0.04
CA ASN A 98 -13.48 5.63 0.81
C ASN A 98 -12.87 5.44 2.22
N LYS A 99 -13.62 4.76 3.09
CA LYS A 99 -13.22 4.54 4.48
C LYS A 99 -11.86 3.85 4.61
N THR A 100 -11.61 2.83 3.80
CA THR A 100 -10.34 2.09 3.81
C THR A 100 -9.16 3.02 3.52
N LEU A 101 -9.29 3.85 2.50
CA LEU A 101 -8.25 4.76 2.08
C LEU A 101 -8.04 5.89 3.08
N VAL A 102 -9.11 6.41 3.66
CA VAL A 102 -9.04 7.44 4.71
C VAL A 102 -8.30 6.89 5.93
N SER A 103 -8.63 5.68 6.36
CA SER A 103 -7.96 5.03 7.50
C SER A 103 -6.47 4.86 7.25
N TYR A 104 -6.09 4.40 6.07
CA TYR A 104 -4.70 4.26 5.70
C TYR A 104 -3.97 5.60 5.69
N ALA A 105 -4.56 6.60 5.04
CA ALA A 105 -3.97 7.93 4.93
C ALA A 105 -3.76 8.56 6.32
N SER A 106 -4.71 8.38 7.22
CA SER A 106 -4.59 8.85 8.59
C SER A 106 -3.49 8.14 9.36
N GLN A 107 -3.45 6.81 9.26
CA GLN A 107 -2.48 5.97 9.96
C GLN A 107 -1.04 6.27 9.54
N TYR A 108 -0.81 6.51 8.25
CA TYR A 108 0.52 6.75 7.71
C TYR A 108 0.86 8.24 7.57
N GLY A 109 0.07 9.12 8.18
CA GLY A 109 0.39 10.54 8.25
C GLY A 109 0.24 11.31 6.94
N LEU A 110 -0.51 10.77 5.98
CA LEU A 110 -0.76 11.45 4.70
C LEU A 110 -1.77 12.59 4.86
N ILE A 111 -2.64 12.48 5.86
CA ILE A 111 -3.64 13.49 6.20
C ILE A 111 -3.61 13.72 7.72
N ASN A 112 -4.01 14.92 8.15
CA ASN A 112 -4.07 15.26 9.55
C ASN A 112 -5.43 14.91 10.16
N GLU A 113 -5.60 15.16 11.45
CA GLU A 113 -6.82 14.85 12.18
C GLU A 113 -8.04 15.60 11.62
N TRP A 114 -7.88 16.88 11.34
CA TRP A 114 -8.97 17.68 10.75
C TRP A 114 -9.41 17.12 9.41
N GLU A 115 -8.45 16.78 8.56
CA GLU A 115 -8.73 16.21 7.23
C GLU A 115 -9.42 14.85 7.33
N THR A 116 -9.00 14.04 8.30
CA THR A 116 -9.62 12.74 8.56
C THR A 116 -11.09 12.92 8.95
N ASP A 117 -11.37 13.85 9.87
CA ASP A 117 -12.73 14.15 10.32
C ASP A 117 -13.57 14.71 9.19
N PHE A 118 -13.00 15.62 8.40
CA PHE A 118 -13.69 16.21 7.24
C PHE A 118 -14.09 15.12 6.24
N LEU A 119 -13.15 14.27 5.84
CA LEU A 119 -13.43 13.21 4.87
C LEU A 119 -14.45 12.22 5.39
N THR A 120 -14.39 11.89 6.68
CA THR A 120 -15.35 10.99 7.31
C THR A 120 -16.75 11.61 7.30
N ASN A 121 -16.87 12.90 7.59
CA ASN A 121 -18.16 13.60 7.63
C ASN A 121 -18.80 13.73 6.24
N VAL A 122 -18.02 14.00 5.20
CA VAL A 122 -18.58 14.19 3.85
C VAL A 122 -18.78 12.89 3.09
N MET A 123 -18.19 11.80 3.56
CA MET A 123 -18.21 10.51 2.86
C MET A 123 -19.61 10.01 2.57
N ASN A 124 -20.55 10.21 3.50
CA ASN A 124 -21.92 9.70 3.38
C ASN A 124 -22.94 10.78 2.98
N LYS A 125 -22.50 12.00 2.68
CA LYS A 125 -23.39 13.06 2.27
C LYS A 125 -23.71 12.93 0.78
N ARG A 126 -25.00 13.03 0.44
CA ARG A 126 -25.45 12.99 -0.95
C ARG A 126 -25.07 14.26 -1.73
N VAL A 127 -25.17 15.41 -1.06
CA VAL A 127 -24.94 16.72 -1.68
C VAL A 127 -23.87 17.44 -0.88
N LEU A 128 -22.83 17.87 -1.54
CA LEU A 128 -21.76 18.66 -0.95
C LEU A 128 -21.80 20.09 -1.51
N SER A 129 -21.41 21.06 -0.67
CA SER A 129 -21.21 22.42 -1.14
C SER A 129 -19.99 22.48 -2.09
N ASP A 130 -19.90 23.52 -2.88
CA ASP A 130 -18.75 23.72 -3.77
C ASP A 130 -17.44 23.77 -2.99
N ARG A 131 -17.44 24.37 -1.82
CA ARG A 131 -16.27 24.42 -0.93
C ARG A 131 -15.86 23.03 -0.46
N GLN A 132 -16.84 22.20 -0.09
CA GLN A 132 -16.57 20.83 0.34
C GLN A 132 -16.02 19.99 -0.79
N ILE A 133 -16.56 20.12 -1.98
CA ILE A 133 -16.06 19.41 -3.18
C ILE A 133 -14.61 19.82 -3.46
N ALA A 134 -14.32 21.11 -3.45
CA ALA A 134 -12.97 21.62 -3.71
C ALA A 134 -11.97 21.14 -2.64
N CYS A 135 -12.37 21.15 -1.39
CA CYS A 135 -11.53 20.67 -0.27
C CYS A 135 -11.25 19.18 -0.40
N ARG A 136 -12.28 18.38 -0.67
CA ARG A 136 -12.15 16.94 -0.86
C ARG A 136 -11.23 16.60 -2.03
N ASP A 137 -11.39 17.31 -3.14
CA ASP A 137 -10.56 17.10 -4.33
C ASP A 137 -9.08 17.41 -4.05
N LYS A 138 -8.82 18.50 -3.35
CA LYS A 138 -7.45 18.89 -2.98
C LYS A 138 -6.77 17.84 -2.10
N ILE A 139 -7.48 17.33 -1.10
CA ILE A 139 -6.98 16.27 -0.22
C ILE A 139 -6.77 14.97 -1.01
N SER A 140 -7.73 14.60 -1.86
CA SER A 140 -7.66 13.39 -2.69
C SER A 140 -6.44 13.41 -3.61
N LYS A 141 -6.17 14.56 -4.23
CA LYS A 141 -5.01 14.74 -5.10
C LYS A 141 -3.71 14.53 -4.33
N ARG A 142 -3.64 15.06 -3.13
CA ARG A 142 -2.45 14.92 -2.27
C ARG A 142 -2.23 13.47 -1.84
N ILE A 143 -3.30 12.75 -1.51
CA ILE A 143 -3.24 11.32 -1.19
C ILE A 143 -2.71 10.55 -2.40
N LEU A 144 -3.24 10.80 -3.59
CA LEU A 144 -2.82 10.11 -4.82
C LEU A 144 -1.35 10.34 -5.14
N VAL A 145 -0.86 11.58 -4.97
CA VAL A 145 0.55 11.89 -5.19
C VAL A 145 1.42 11.05 -4.24
N ALA A 146 1.02 10.95 -2.97
CA ALA A 146 1.76 10.17 -1.98
C ALA A 146 1.74 8.67 -2.26
N LEU A 147 0.68 8.17 -2.89
CA LEU A 147 0.51 6.73 -3.18
C LEU A 147 1.06 6.32 -4.55
N THR A 148 1.45 7.26 -5.40
CA THR A 148 1.94 6.93 -6.74
C THR A 148 3.45 6.82 -6.70
N ALA A 149 3.95 5.62 -6.96
CA ALA A 149 5.39 5.37 -7.08
C ALA A 149 5.87 5.72 -8.47
N GLN A 150 7.04 6.34 -8.54
CA GLN A 150 7.74 6.62 -9.79
C GLN A 150 9.03 5.83 -9.81
N MET A 151 9.51 5.50 -11.00
CA MET A 151 10.80 4.82 -11.16
C MET A 151 11.91 5.66 -10.50
N GLY A 152 12.69 5.01 -9.62
CA GLY A 152 13.78 5.66 -8.92
C GLY A 152 13.48 6.06 -7.45
N GLU A 153 12.25 5.92 -6.99
CA GLU A 153 11.86 6.26 -5.62
C GLU A 153 11.96 5.08 -4.64
N GLN A 154 12.66 4.06 -5.03
CA GLN A 154 12.81 2.87 -4.19
C GLN A 154 13.84 3.05 -3.08
#